data_df98e3162815fb7f41160034d0fd831d
#
_entry.id   df98e3162815fb7f41160034d0fd831d
#
_cell.length_a   1.000
_cell.length_b   1.000
_cell.length_c   1.000
_cell.angle_alpha   90.00
_cell.angle_beta   90.00
_cell.angle_gamma   90.00
#
_symmetry.space_group_name_H-M   'P 1'
#
loop_
_entity.id
_entity.type
_entity.pdbx_description
1 polymer ?
#
loop_
_entity_poly.entity_id
_entity_poly.type
_entity_poly.pdbx_seq_one_letter_code
_entity_poly.pdbx_strand_id
1 'polypeptide(L)'
;MAVVTMRELLDSGVHFGHQTRRWNPKMKRFIFTERNGIYIIDIQQSLALIDSAYEFVKDTVAKGGHVLFVGTKKQAHEPIINHAARVGMPTVTERWLGGMLTNFPTVYKRIQRLKELEALEEKNDLLLTKKELLVLRREREKLFKNLDGIRNMTKLPSAIWVVDTKKEHLAVQEAKKLGIPVIAILDTNCDPDEVDYKIPGNDDAIRSIDLLTRVITDAIAAGLKARSANVKEETKSDAPAAVAAGEPLADWEKEILDGSAPAATTPEA
;
A
#
# COMPACT_ATOMS: atom_id res chain seq x y z
N MET A 1 -6.67 -21.29 8.56
CA MET A 1 -5.39 -21.51 9.29
C MET A 1 -4.98 -20.18 9.85
N ALA A 2 -4.61 -20.08 11.13
CA ALA A 2 -4.11 -18.84 11.71
C ALA A 2 -2.88 -18.37 10.92
N VAL A 3 -2.88 -17.09 10.52
CA VAL A 3 -1.82 -16.49 9.71
C VAL A 3 -0.50 -16.36 10.50
N VAL A 4 -0.62 -16.26 11.83
CA VAL A 4 0.49 -16.14 12.78
C VAL A 4 0.23 -17.05 13.98
N THR A 5 1.28 -17.63 14.52
CA THR A 5 1.19 -18.45 15.73
C THR A 5 1.27 -17.58 17.00
N MET A 6 0.60 -18.05 18.07
CA MET A 6 0.69 -17.39 19.38
C MET A 6 2.14 -17.27 19.88
N ARG A 7 2.99 -18.26 19.54
CA ARG A 7 4.40 -18.25 19.91
C ARG A 7 5.17 -17.12 19.24
N GLU A 8 4.95 -16.89 17.95
CA GLU A 8 5.58 -15.76 17.23
C GLU A 8 5.17 -14.41 17.81
N LEU A 9 3.88 -14.25 18.21
CA LEU A 9 3.40 -13.03 18.87
C LEU A 9 4.07 -12.81 20.24
N LEU A 10 4.30 -13.87 21.01
CA LEU A 10 5.02 -13.80 22.27
C LEU A 10 6.50 -13.47 22.07
N ASP A 11 7.18 -14.15 21.16
CA ASP A 11 8.62 -13.99 20.90
C ASP A 11 8.96 -12.61 20.32
N SER A 12 8.02 -12.00 19.57
CA SER A 12 8.17 -10.63 19.05
C SER A 12 7.81 -9.54 20.05
N GLY A 13 7.20 -9.90 21.19
CA GLY A 13 6.84 -8.96 22.25
C GLY A 13 5.59 -8.11 21.95
N VAL A 14 4.67 -8.59 21.13
CA VAL A 14 3.38 -7.94 20.81
C VAL A 14 2.52 -7.75 22.05
N HIS A 15 2.65 -8.63 23.04
CA HIS A 15 1.84 -8.64 24.26
C HIS A 15 2.19 -7.53 25.27
N PHE A 16 3.30 -6.83 25.11
CA PHE A 16 3.66 -5.73 25.99
C PHE A 16 2.91 -4.47 25.62
N GLY A 17 2.26 -3.86 26.59
CA GLY A 17 1.65 -2.54 26.44
C GLY A 17 2.48 -1.45 27.12
N HIS A 18 1.89 -0.30 27.27
CA HIS A 18 2.48 0.85 27.95
C HIS A 18 2.34 0.76 29.46
N GLN A 19 3.02 1.68 30.16
CA GLN A 19 2.90 1.85 31.60
C GLN A 19 1.47 2.19 32.00
N THR A 20 1.05 1.72 33.18
CA THR A 20 -0.31 1.91 33.74
C THR A 20 -0.75 3.36 33.83
N ARG A 21 0.17 4.33 33.89
CA ARG A 21 -0.15 5.77 33.90
C ARG A 21 -0.65 6.32 32.56
N ARG A 22 -0.36 5.62 31.45
CA ARG A 22 -0.60 6.14 30.09
C ARG A 22 -1.69 5.38 29.33
N TRP A 23 -2.49 4.62 30.03
CA TRP A 23 -3.50 3.80 29.38
C TRP A 23 -4.78 4.58 29.03
N ASN A 24 -5.54 4.02 28.10
CA ASN A 24 -6.90 4.47 27.79
C ASN A 24 -7.91 3.49 28.41
N PRO A 25 -8.88 3.95 29.22
CA PRO A 25 -9.90 3.09 29.82
C PRO A 25 -10.68 2.23 28.82
N LYS A 26 -10.88 2.68 27.61
CA LYS A 26 -11.55 1.93 26.54
C LYS A 26 -10.78 0.69 26.12
N MET A 27 -9.46 0.66 26.32
CA MET A 27 -8.60 -0.50 26.05
C MET A 27 -8.72 -1.62 27.08
N LYS A 28 -9.43 -1.40 28.18
CA LYS A 28 -9.62 -2.40 29.26
C LYS A 28 -10.02 -3.78 28.75
N ARG A 29 -10.85 -3.84 27.71
CA ARG A 29 -11.33 -5.10 27.09
C ARG A 29 -10.24 -5.94 26.41
N PHE A 30 -9.11 -5.33 26.06
CA PHE A 30 -7.97 -5.99 25.40
C PHE A 30 -6.79 -6.24 26.34
N ILE A 31 -6.90 -5.83 27.60
CA ILE A 31 -5.85 -6.00 28.60
C ILE A 31 -6.13 -7.29 29.37
N PHE A 32 -5.14 -8.18 29.38
CA PHE A 32 -5.20 -9.45 30.12
C PHE A 32 -4.87 -9.24 31.60
N THR A 33 -3.75 -8.58 31.91
CA THR A 33 -3.27 -8.34 33.27
C THR A 33 -2.29 -7.18 33.33
N GLU A 34 -1.86 -6.86 34.55
CA GLU A 34 -0.77 -5.93 34.82
C GLU A 34 0.39 -6.67 35.49
N ARG A 35 1.62 -6.37 35.05
CA ARG A 35 2.83 -6.90 35.67
C ARG A 35 3.92 -5.82 35.70
N ASN A 36 4.48 -5.57 36.87
CA ASN A 36 5.56 -4.58 37.06
C ASN A 36 5.21 -3.16 36.57
N GLY A 37 3.94 -2.73 36.71
CA GLY A 37 3.49 -1.41 36.24
C GLY A 37 3.33 -1.27 34.73
N ILE A 38 3.33 -2.40 33.99
CA ILE A 38 3.11 -2.45 32.54
C ILE A 38 1.88 -3.33 32.27
N TYR A 39 0.99 -2.90 31.41
CA TYR A 39 -0.13 -3.70 30.96
C TYR A 39 0.30 -4.79 29.97
N ILE A 40 -0.31 -5.95 30.09
CA ILE A 40 -0.13 -7.08 29.18
C ILE A 40 -1.39 -7.22 28.35
N ILE A 41 -1.25 -7.22 27.03
CA ILE A 41 -2.34 -7.33 26.06
C ILE A 41 -2.73 -8.80 25.89
N ASP A 42 -4.01 -9.06 25.71
CA ASP A 42 -4.55 -10.41 25.47
C ASP A 42 -4.26 -10.85 24.01
N ILE A 43 -3.31 -11.77 23.87
CA ILE A 43 -2.86 -12.29 22.58
C ILE A 43 -3.96 -13.11 21.88
N GLN A 44 -4.84 -13.78 22.62
CA GLN A 44 -5.90 -14.59 22.00
C GLN A 44 -6.88 -13.71 21.25
N GLN A 45 -7.27 -12.57 21.84
CA GLN A 45 -8.10 -11.60 21.15
C GLN A 45 -7.34 -10.95 19.98
N SER A 46 -6.04 -10.64 20.15
CA SER A 46 -5.22 -10.08 19.08
C SER A 46 -5.16 -11.00 17.86
N LEU A 47 -5.01 -12.31 18.07
CA LEU A 47 -4.94 -13.30 17.00
C LEU A 47 -6.22 -13.33 16.16
N ALA A 48 -7.39 -13.36 16.81
CA ALA A 48 -8.67 -13.34 16.10
C ALA A 48 -8.87 -12.05 15.29
N LEU A 49 -8.43 -10.91 15.83
CA LEU A 49 -8.53 -9.61 15.15
C LEU A 49 -7.50 -9.46 14.01
N ILE A 50 -6.32 -10.06 14.14
CA ILE A 50 -5.33 -10.17 13.07
C ILE A 50 -5.90 -10.96 11.88
N ASP A 51 -6.52 -12.12 12.13
CA ASP A 51 -7.15 -12.92 11.07
C ASP A 51 -8.25 -12.12 10.35
N SER A 52 -9.10 -11.39 11.08
CA SER A 52 -10.12 -10.53 10.50
C SER A 52 -9.52 -9.39 9.65
N ALA A 53 -8.47 -8.74 10.13
CA ALA A 53 -7.78 -7.70 9.37
C ALA A 53 -7.09 -8.25 8.11
N TYR A 54 -6.50 -9.44 8.20
CA TYR A 54 -5.87 -10.14 7.09
C TYR A 54 -6.86 -10.42 5.94
N GLU A 55 -8.02 -10.99 6.26
CA GLU A 55 -9.07 -11.29 5.27
C GLU A 55 -9.57 -10.00 4.61
N PHE A 56 -9.84 -8.96 5.39
CA PHE A 56 -10.27 -7.67 4.87
C PHE A 56 -9.25 -7.06 3.89
N VAL A 57 -7.97 -7.05 4.25
CA VAL A 57 -6.90 -6.51 3.41
C VAL A 57 -6.77 -7.30 2.11
N LYS A 58 -6.77 -8.63 2.21
CA LYS A 58 -6.71 -9.54 1.06
C LYS A 58 -7.85 -9.27 0.07
N ASP A 59 -9.09 -9.16 0.58
CA ASP A 59 -10.27 -8.91 -0.25
C ASP A 59 -10.25 -7.52 -0.89
N THR A 60 -9.81 -6.51 -0.16
CA THR A 60 -9.68 -5.13 -0.65
C THR A 60 -8.67 -5.06 -1.81
N VAL A 61 -7.53 -5.74 -1.67
CA VAL A 61 -6.49 -5.77 -2.70
C VAL A 61 -6.88 -6.65 -3.90
N ALA A 62 -7.59 -7.74 -3.67
CA ALA A 62 -8.13 -8.59 -4.74
C ALA A 62 -9.10 -7.81 -5.65
N LYS A 63 -9.86 -6.86 -5.08
CA LYS A 63 -10.73 -5.93 -5.82
C LYS A 63 -9.97 -4.77 -6.51
N GLY A 64 -8.64 -4.75 -6.43
CA GLY A 64 -7.81 -3.72 -7.05
C GLY A 64 -7.52 -2.50 -6.16
N GLY A 65 -7.87 -2.56 -4.88
CA GLY A 65 -7.57 -1.51 -3.91
C GLY A 65 -6.09 -1.44 -3.56
N HIS A 66 -5.65 -0.26 -3.08
CA HIS A 66 -4.31 -0.02 -2.56
C HIS A 66 -4.37 0.28 -1.07
N VAL A 67 -3.36 -0.17 -0.34
CA VAL A 67 -3.21 0.08 1.10
C VAL A 67 -2.06 1.05 1.32
N LEU A 68 -2.32 2.17 2.02
CA LEU A 68 -1.29 3.13 2.38
C LEU A 68 -0.73 2.79 3.76
N PHE A 69 0.58 2.62 3.84
CA PHE A 69 1.28 2.37 5.10
C PHE A 69 1.70 3.69 5.76
N VAL A 70 1.31 3.88 7.02
CA VAL A 70 1.58 5.11 7.78
C VAL A 70 2.24 4.76 9.11
N GLY A 71 3.40 5.35 9.35
CA GLY A 71 4.09 5.21 10.63
C GLY A 71 5.33 6.09 10.69
N THR A 72 5.21 7.22 11.39
CA THR A 72 6.32 8.19 11.55
C THR A 72 7.18 7.90 12.78
N LYS A 73 6.88 6.83 13.52
CA LYS A 73 7.67 6.39 14.68
C LYS A 73 9.00 5.81 14.17
N LYS A 74 10.12 6.16 14.78
CA LYS A 74 11.46 5.68 14.35
C LYS A 74 11.54 4.16 14.27
N GLN A 75 10.88 3.47 15.20
CA GLN A 75 10.82 2.02 15.24
C GLN A 75 10.03 1.40 14.09
N ALA A 76 9.12 2.17 13.48
CA ALA A 76 8.27 1.73 12.37
C ALA A 76 8.89 2.00 10.99
N HIS A 77 9.88 2.90 10.88
CA HIS A 77 10.45 3.32 9.58
C HIS A 77 10.97 2.14 8.77
N GLU A 78 11.92 1.40 9.32
CA GLU A 78 12.56 0.30 8.60
C GLU A 78 11.59 -0.84 8.27
N PRO A 79 10.79 -1.35 9.21
CA PRO A 79 9.79 -2.37 8.92
C PRO A 79 8.80 -1.95 7.82
N ILE A 80 8.27 -0.73 7.88
CA ILE A 80 7.30 -0.24 6.90
C ILE A 80 7.93 -0.14 5.51
N ILE A 81 9.12 0.46 5.39
CA ILE A 81 9.80 0.63 4.09
C ILE A 81 10.08 -0.74 3.46
N ASN A 82 10.66 -1.67 4.22
CA ASN A 82 11.02 -2.98 3.72
C ASN A 82 9.82 -3.80 3.27
N HIS A 83 8.77 -3.84 4.09
CA HIS A 83 7.58 -4.63 3.79
C HIS A 83 6.73 -4.01 2.68
N ALA A 84 6.54 -2.70 2.67
CA ALA A 84 5.76 -2.03 1.63
C ALA A 84 6.46 -2.09 0.26
N ALA A 85 7.79 -1.97 0.20
CA ALA A 85 8.57 -2.13 -1.02
C ALA A 85 8.37 -3.53 -1.66
N ARG A 86 8.25 -4.58 -0.83
CA ARG A 86 8.02 -5.96 -1.29
C ARG A 86 6.73 -6.10 -2.11
N VAL A 87 5.71 -5.31 -1.82
CA VAL A 87 4.39 -5.37 -2.47
C VAL A 87 4.07 -4.13 -3.32
N GLY A 88 4.99 -3.17 -3.42
CA GLY A 88 4.81 -1.95 -4.22
C GLY A 88 3.69 -1.03 -3.71
N MET A 89 3.43 -1.02 -2.40
CA MET A 89 2.41 -0.17 -1.80
C MET A 89 2.99 1.17 -1.31
N PRO A 90 2.19 2.26 -1.34
CA PRO A 90 2.64 3.57 -0.90
C PRO A 90 2.88 3.64 0.61
N THR A 91 3.81 4.52 1.03
CA THR A 91 4.23 4.68 2.42
C THR A 91 4.33 6.13 2.85
N VAL A 92 4.09 6.40 4.13
CA VAL A 92 4.40 7.68 4.78
C VAL A 92 5.15 7.37 6.08
N THR A 93 6.46 7.61 6.09
CA THR A 93 7.34 7.24 7.20
C THR A 93 7.93 8.44 7.93
N GLU A 94 8.13 9.58 7.26
CA GLU A 94 8.79 10.73 7.87
C GLU A 94 7.82 11.62 8.67
N ARG A 95 6.84 12.20 8.01
CA ARG A 95 5.84 13.07 8.65
C ARG A 95 4.54 13.06 7.86
N TRP A 96 3.43 12.89 8.57
CA TRP A 96 2.12 13.12 7.98
C TRP A 96 1.91 14.61 7.76
N LEU A 97 1.64 15.00 6.51
CA LEU A 97 1.29 16.39 6.18
C LEU A 97 -0.24 16.52 6.23
N GLY A 98 -0.74 17.52 6.97
CA GLY A 98 -2.18 17.76 7.00
C GLY A 98 -2.75 17.97 5.60
N GLY A 99 -3.87 17.28 5.30
CA GLY A 99 -4.49 17.30 3.98
C GLY A 99 -3.96 16.26 2.99
N MET A 100 -3.13 15.30 3.43
CA MET A 100 -2.58 14.27 2.53
C MET A 100 -3.68 13.44 1.84
N LEU A 101 -4.77 13.18 2.51
CA LEU A 101 -5.93 12.50 1.94
C LEU A 101 -7.03 13.49 1.58
N THR A 102 -7.40 14.38 2.49
CA THR A 102 -8.53 15.31 2.30
C THR A 102 -8.27 16.38 1.25
N ASN A 103 -7.02 16.74 1.00
CA ASN A 103 -6.60 17.70 -0.04
C ASN A 103 -5.59 17.07 -1.00
N PHE A 104 -5.84 15.86 -1.41
CA PHE A 104 -4.96 15.08 -2.29
C PHE A 104 -4.59 15.80 -3.60
N PRO A 105 -5.48 16.55 -4.29
CA PRO A 105 -5.09 17.28 -5.50
C PRO A 105 -3.94 18.26 -5.30
N THR A 106 -3.87 18.92 -4.14
CA THR A 106 -2.76 19.83 -3.80
C THR A 106 -1.47 19.05 -3.52
N VAL A 107 -1.57 17.92 -2.82
CA VAL A 107 -0.43 17.03 -2.56
C VAL A 107 0.09 16.46 -3.87
N TYR A 108 -0.79 16.05 -4.78
CA TYR A 108 -0.42 15.54 -6.10
C TYR A 108 0.36 16.58 -6.94
N LYS A 109 -0.03 17.86 -6.89
CA LYS A 109 0.76 18.94 -7.53
C LYS A 109 2.18 19.03 -6.95
N ARG A 110 2.35 18.81 -5.64
CA ARG A 110 3.68 18.77 -5.01
C ARG A 110 4.49 17.54 -5.43
N ILE A 111 3.84 16.40 -5.63
CA ILE A 111 4.49 15.21 -6.20
C ILE A 111 4.94 15.47 -7.64
N GLN A 112 4.12 16.14 -8.46
CA GLN A 112 4.54 16.54 -9.82
C GLN A 112 5.73 17.50 -9.77
N ARG A 113 5.72 18.48 -8.86
CA ARG A 113 6.84 19.37 -8.65
C ARG A 113 8.14 18.64 -8.28
N LEU A 114 8.05 17.60 -7.44
CA LEU A 114 9.19 16.75 -7.11
C LEU A 114 9.77 16.09 -8.39
N LYS A 115 8.91 15.50 -9.22
CA LYS A 115 9.32 14.86 -10.49
C LYS A 115 9.94 15.86 -11.47
N GLU A 116 9.41 17.09 -11.54
CA GLU A 116 9.99 18.18 -12.35
C GLU A 116 11.40 18.54 -11.87
N LEU A 117 11.60 18.68 -10.56
CA LEU A 117 12.90 19.01 -9.99
C LEU A 117 13.94 17.92 -10.23
N GLU A 118 13.54 16.65 -10.17
CA GLU A 118 14.40 15.51 -10.52
C GLU A 118 14.79 15.54 -11.99
N ALA A 119 13.81 15.76 -12.90
CA ALA A 119 14.07 15.86 -14.33
C ALA A 119 14.97 17.05 -14.72
N LEU A 120 14.87 18.17 -13.99
CA LEU A 120 15.75 19.33 -14.16
C LEU A 120 17.19 19.02 -13.72
N GLU A 121 17.36 18.28 -12.62
CA GLU A 121 18.70 17.90 -12.13
C GLU A 121 19.37 16.89 -13.09
N GLU A 122 18.62 15.94 -13.64
CA GLU A 122 19.13 14.97 -14.64
C GLU A 122 19.57 15.66 -15.94
N LYS A 123 18.86 16.69 -16.37
CA LYS A 123 19.20 17.44 -17.59
C LYS A 123 20.43 18.33 -17.45
N ASN A 124 20.98 18.46 -16.22
CA ASN A 124 22.18 19.24 -15.94
C ASN A 124 22.11 20.67 -16.56
N ASP A 125 21.03 21.38 -16.29
CA ASP A 125 20.68 22.64 -16.97
C ASP A 125 21.74 23.72 -16.69
N LEU A 126 22.71 23.86 -17.61
CA LEU A 126 23.87 24.75 -17.52
C LEU A 126 23.50 26.24 -17.48
N LEU A 127 22.20 26.55 -17.62
CA LEU A 127 21.69 27.92 -17.66
C LEU A 127 21.44 28.51 -16.27
N LEU A 128 21.43 27.69 -15.21
CA LEU A 128 21.15 28.12 -13.85
C LEU A 128 22.42 28.49 -13.09
N THR A 129 22.35 29.54 -12.27
CA THR A 129 23.45 29.90 -11.40
C THR A 129 23.63 28.87 -10.26
N LYS A 130 24.85 28.75 -9.72
CA LYS A 130 25.15 27.83 -8.59
C LYS A 130 24.21 28.07 -7.38
N LYS A 131 23.79 29.32 -7.15
CA LYS A 131 22.91 29.68 -6.06
C LYS A 131 21.49 29.15 -6.28
N GLU A 132 20.97 29.26 -7.49
CA GLU A 132 19.64 28.75 -7.88
C GLU A 132 19.62 27.23 -7.81
N LEU A 133 20.62 26.54 -8.32
CA LEU A 133 20.76 25.08 -8.19
C LEU A 133 20.73 24.62 -6.73
N LEU A 134 21.41 25.33 -5.84
CA LEU A 134 21.40 24.99 -4.42
C LEU A 134 20.01 25.14 -3.79
N VAL A 135 19.26 26.18 -4.17
CA VAL A 135 17.87 26.39 -3.68
C VAL A 135 16.96 25.28 -4.18
N LEU A 136 17.03 24.93 -5.47
CA LEU A 136 16.22 23.84 -6.06
C LEU A 136 16.55 22.47 -5.44
N ARG A 137 17.83 22.18 -5.20
CA ARG A 137 18.24 20.94 -4.50
C ARG A 137 17.65 20.85 -3.09
N ARG A 138 17.69 21.92 -2.32
CA ARG A 138 17.09 21.97 -0.97
C ARG A 138 15.57 21.79 -1.02
N GLU A 139 14.91 22.38 -2.02
CA GLU A 139 13.47 22.17 -2.22
C GLU A 139 13.18 20.69 -2.56
N ARG A 140 13.93 20.10 -3.49
CA ARG A 140 13.80 18.68 -3.87
C ARG A 140 14.02 17.76 -2.69
N GLU A 141 15.09 17.93 -1.92
CA GLU A 141 15.41 17.11 -0.75
C GLU A 141 14.27 17.13 0.28
N LYS A 142 13.69 18.33 0.53
CA LYS A 142 12.56 18.49 1.44
C LYS A 142 11.30 17.79 0.93
N LEU A 143 11.00 17.90 -0.36
CA LEU A 143 9.85 17.22 -0.97
C LEU A 143 10.07 15.70 -1.03
N PHE A 144 11.25 15.26 -1.45
CA PHE A 144 11.66 13.86 -1.50
C PHE A 144 11.47 13.20 -0.13
N LYS A 145 12.03 13.78 0.93
CA LYS A 145 11.93 13.26 2.28
C LYS A 145 10.49 12.98 2.73
N ASN A 146 9.53 13.84 2.35
CA ASN A 146 8.16 13.73 2.84
C ASN A 146 7.19 13.03 1.88
N LEU A 147 7.48 13.00 0.57
CA LEU A 147 6.53 12.58 -0.47
C LEU A 147 7.02 11.39 -1.30
N ASP A 148 8.28 10.95 -1.14
CA ASP A 148 8.83 9.88 -1.96
C ASP A 148 8.01 8.58 -1.85
N GLY A 149 7.61 8.19 -0.65
CA GLY A 149 6.83 6.99 -0.43
C GLY A 149 5.44 6.98 -1.09
N ILE A 150 4.91 8.14 -1.47
CA ILE A 150 3.61 8.28 -2.16
C ILE A 150 3.74 8.76 -3.62
N ARG A 151 4.96 8.81 -4.18
CA ARG A 151 5.24 9.37 -5.52
C ARG A 151 4.46 8.69 -6.65
N ASN A 152 4.13 7.42 -6.50
CA ASN A 152 3.39 6.62 -7.48
C ASN A 152 1.88 6.57 -7.23
N MET A 153 1.41 7.22 -6.17
CA MET A 153 -0.01 7.24 -5.84
C MET A 153 -0.76 8.22 -6.75
N THR A 154 -1.68 7.70 -7.56
CA THR A 154 -2.51 8.51 -8.47
C THR A 154 -3.94 8.69 -7.96
N LYS A 155 -4.38 7.81 -7.06
CA LYS A 155 -5.74 7.78 -6.46
C LYS A 155 -5.62 7.65 -4.95
N LEU A 156 -6.69 8.01 -4.25
CA LEU A 156 -6.82 7.77 -2.81
C LEU A 156 -6.71 6.27 -2.50
N PRO A 157 -6.10 5.90 -1.37
CA PRO A 157 -6.00 4.51 -0.95
C PRO A 157 -7.37 3.95 -0.56
N SER A 158 -7.57 2.66 -0.73
CA SER A 158 -8.79 1.96 -0.34
C SER A 158 -8.81 1.55 1.12
N ALA A 159 -7.66 1.52 1.77
CA ALA A 159 -7.49 1.31 3.21
C ALA A 159 -6.15 1.92 3.65
N ILE A 160 -6.02 2.20 4.96
CA ILE A 160 -4.75 2.64 5.55
C ILE A 160 -4.32 1.68 6.65
N TRP A 161 -3.02 1.39 6.69
CA TRP A 161 -2.35 0.69 7.78
C TRP A 161 -1.61 1.70 8.64
N VAL A 162 -1.93 1.81 9.92
CA VAL A 162 -1.37 2.82 10.82
C VAL A 162 -0.64 2.16 11.99
N VAL A 163 0.59 2.61 12.23
CA VAL A 163 1.37 2.27 13.42
C VAL A 163 1.33 3.46 14.36
N ASP A 164 0.78 3.26 15.57
CA ASP A 164 0.56 4.28 16.60
C ASP A 164 -0.49 5.34 16.20
N THR A 165 -1.76 5.04 16.45
CA THR A 165 -2.89 5.95 16.15
C THR A 165 -2.84 7.25 16.94
N LYS A 166 -2.22 7.25 18.13
CA LYS A 166 -2.10 8.46 18.96
C LYS A 166 -1.15 9.47 18.33
N LYS A 167 -0.06 9.02 17.71
CA LYS A 167 0.87 9.88 17.00
C LYS A 167 0.31 10.31 15.64
N GLU A 168 -0.31 9.38 14.94
CA GLU A 168 -0.85 9.59 13.58
C GLU A 168 -2.34 9.96 13.61
N HIS A 169 -2.81 10.63 14.67
CA HIS A 169 -4.23 11.02 14.82
C HIS A 169 -4.77 11.82 13.64
N LEU A 170 -3.95 12.65 12.98
CA LEU A 170 -4.35 13.39 11.78
C LEU A 170 -4.66 12.45 10.61
N ALA A 171 -3.84 11.42 10.40
CA ALA A 171 -4.08 10.43 9.35
C ALA A 171 -5.40 9.67 9.58
N VAL A 172 -5.64 9.25 10.81
CA VAL A 172 -6.87 8.56 11.21
C VAL A 172 -8.10 9.46 11.02
N GLN A 173 -8.03 10.72 11.45
CA GLN A 173 -9.14 11.68 11.26
C GLN A 173 -9.44 11.96 9.80
N GLU A 174 -8.41 12.14 8.97
CA GLU A 174 -8.60 12.35 7.53
C GLU A 174 -9.21 11.12 6.84
N ALA A 175 -8.74 9.92 7.18
CA ALA A 175 -9.29 8.69 6.64
C ALA A 175 -10.77 8.52 7.02
N LYS A 176 -11.13 8.71 8.28
CA LYS A 176 -12.52 8.69 8.75
C LYS A 176 -13.40 9.69 8.00
N LYS A 177 -12.91 10.91 7.80
CA LYS A 177 -13.64 11.95 7.08
C LYS A 177 -13.96 11.57 5.64
N LEU A 178 -13.11 10.76 5.02
CA LEU A 178 -13.29 10.26 3.66
C LEU A 178 -13.95 8.87 3.59
N GLY A 179 -14.27 8.26 4.74
CA GLY A 179 -14.82 6.91 4.79
C GLY A 179 -13.83 5.82 4.37
N ILE A 180 -12.52 6.08 4.50
CA ILE A 180 -11.47 5.10 4.20
C ILE A 180 -11.25 4.23 5.44
N PRO A 181 -11.38 2.89 5.35
CA PRO A 181 -11.17 1.97 6.46
C PRO A 181 -9.76 2.08 7.03
N VAL A 182 -9.69 2.14 8.37
CA VAL A 182 -8.44 2.25 9.12
C VAL A 182 -8.13 0.91 9.78
N ILE A 183 -6.97 0.37 9.48
CA ILE A 183 -6.40 -0.81 10.14
C ILE A 183 -5.23 -0.29 10.97
N ALA A 184 -5.17 -0.59 12.26
CA ALA A 184 -4.08 -0.08 13.08
C ALA A 184 -3.64 -1.01 14.19
N ILE A 185 -2.36 -0.87 14.57
CA ILE A 185 -1.83 -1.41 15.82
C ILE A 185 -2.34 -0.50 16.94
N LEU A 186 -2.96 -1.09 17.94
CA LEU A 186 -3.49 -0.40 19.11
C LEU A 186 -2.74 -0.84 20.36
N ASP A 187 -1.90 0.02 20.87
CA ASP A 187 -1.34 -0.15 22.20
C ASP A 187 -2.33 0.33 23.28
N THR A 188 -2.05 0.06 24.53
CA THR A 188 -2.92 0.35 25.69
C THR A 188 -3.24 1.84 25.89
N ASN A 189 -2.53 2.76 25.23
CA ASN A 189 -2.72 4.21 25.27
C ASN A 189 -3.62 4.77 24.16
N CYS A 190 -4.03 3.92 23.18
CA CYS A 190 -4.81 4.31 22.01
C CYS A 190 -6.33 4.27 22.26
N ASP A 191 -7.13 4.93 21.40
CA ASP A 191 -8.58 4.82 21.39
C ASP A 191 -9.03 3.77 20.35
N PRO A 192 -9.62 2.65 20.78
CA PRO A 192 -10.07 1.62 19.86
C PRO A 192 -11.29 2.00 19.02
N ASP A 193 -12.04 3.04 19.40
CA ASP A 193 -13.22 3.47 18.66
C ASP A 193 -12.87 4.34 17.42
N GLU A 194 -11.60 4.71 17.31
CA GLU A 194 -11.11 5.45 16.16
C GLU A 194 -10.71 4.57 14.97
N VAL A 195 -10.73 3.25 15.11
CA VAL A 195 -10.20 2.31 14.14
C VAL A 195 -11.25 1.26 13.78
N ASP A 196 -11.34 0.91 12.50
CA ASP A 196 -12.27 -0.10 12.01
C ASP A 196 -11.74 -1.52 12.29
N TYR A 197 -10.51 -1.80 11.88
CA TYR A 197 -9.83 -3.07 12.10
C TYR A 197 -8.72 -2.91 13.13
N LYS A 198 -9.01 -3.36 14.33
CA LYS A 198 -8.20 -3.18 15.53
C LYS A 198 -7.24 -4.35 15.69
N ILE A 199 -5.95 -4.08 15.83
CA ILE A 199 -4.97 -5.10 16.18
C ILE A 199 -4.31 -4.68 17.50
N PRO A 200 -4.80 -5.18 18.65
CA PRO A 200 -4.16 -4.90 19.93
C PRO A 200 -2.73 -5.44 19.94
N GLY A 201 -1.76 -4.58 20.19
CA GLY A 201 -0.36 -4.96 20.15
C GLY A 201 0.57 -3.81 20.47
N ASN A 202 1.84 -4.16 20.69
CA ASN A 202 2.91 -3.25 21.02
C ASN A 202 3.34 -2.45 19.79
N ASP A 203 3.31 -1.13 19.88
CA ASP A 203 3.73 -0.21 18.82
C ASP A 203 5.12 0.41 19.05
N ASP A 204 5.83 0.02 20.13
CA ASP A 204 7.17 0.49 20.49
C ASP A 204 8.28 -0.48 20.09
N ALA A 205 7.99 -1.78 20.07
CA ALA A 205 8.99 -2.80 19.76
C ALA A 205 9.14 -3.01 18.25
N ILE A 206 10.34 -2.85 17.71
CA ILE A 206 10.65 -3.04 16.29
C ILE A 206 10.19 -4.43 15.81
N ARG A 207 10.43 -5.49 16.58
CA ARG A 207 10.04 -6.88 16.24
C ARG A 207 8.52 -7.05 16.17
N SER A 208 7.77 -6.37 17.05
CA SER A 208 6.30 -6.40 17.05
C SER A 208 5.75 -5.73 15.79
N ILE A 209 6.25 -4.53 15.50
CA ILE A 209 5.86 -3.77 14.30
C ILE A 209 6.22 -4.54 13.03
N ASP A 210 7.42 -5.13 12.97
CA ASP A 210 7.88 -5.92 11.83
C ASP A 210 6.97 -7.13 11.59
N LEU A 211 6.67 -7.92 12.63
CA LEU A 211 5.78 -9.08 12.53
C LEU A 211 4.39 -8.68 12.05
N LEU A 212 3.75 -7.68 12.67
CA LEU A 212 2.40 -7.26 12.31
C LEU A 212 2.33 -6.64 10.92
N THR A 213 3.34 -5.84 10.55
CA THR A 213 3.44 -5.28 9.19
C THR A 213 3.68 -6.36 8.15
N ARG A 214 4.49 -7.40 8.46
CA ARG A 214 4.68 -8.57 7.61
C ARG A 214 3.35 -9.27 7.32
N VAL A 215 2.53 -9.49 8.34
CA VAL A 215 1.22 -10.13 8.20
C VAL A 215 0.31 -9.38 7.23
N ILE A 216 0.21 -8.07 7.39
CA ILE A 216 -0.57 -7.21 6.49
C ILE A 216 0.00 -7.27 5.07
N THR A 217 1.31 -7.28 4.94
CA THR A 217 1.97 -7.37 3.62
C THR A 217 1.75 -8.73 2.97
N ASP A 218 1.71 -9.80 3.74
CA ASP A 218 1.39 -11.15 3.25
C ASP A 218 -0.07 -11.25 2.79
N ALA A 219 -1.00 -10.55 3.49
CA ALA A 219 -2.39 -10.40 3.04
C ALA A 219 -2.47 -9.68 1.68
N ILE A 220 -1.72 -8.57 1.53
CA ILE A 220 -1.63 -7.83 0.28
C ILE A 220 -1.07 -8.72 -0.84
N ALA A 221 0.01 -9.45 -0.58
CA ALA A 221 0.61 -10.37 -1.55
C ALA A 221 -0.36 -11.47 -1.98
N ALA A 222 -1.15 -12.01 -1.04
CA ALA A 222 -2.21 -12.98 -1.33
C ALA A 222 -3.33 -12.36 -2.19
N GLY A 223 -3.76 -11.13 -1.88
CA GLY A 223 -4.74 -10.38 -2.66
C GLY A 223 -4.27 -10.09 -4.09
N LEU A 224 -3.00 -9.68 -4.26
CA LEU A 224 -2.40 -9.46 -5.59
C LEU A 224 -2.34 -10.75 -6.42
N LYS A 225 -2.03 -11.88 -5.80
CA LYS A 225 -2.06 -13.21 -6.47
C LYS A 225 -3.50 -13.57 -6.89
N ALA A 226 -4.48 -13.38 -6.02
CA ALA A 226 -5.88 -13.62 -6.36
C ALA A 226 -6.36 -12.74 -7.52
N ARG A 227 -6.02 -11.45 -7.51
CA ARG A 227 -6.30 -10.53 -8.61
C ARG A 227 -5.69 -10.99 -9.93
N SER A 228 -4.43 -11.41 -9.92
CA SER A 228 -3.75 -11.89 -11.14
C SER A 228 -4.35 -13.19 -11.68
N ALA A 229 -4.90 -14.06 -10.82
CA ALA A 229 -5.62 -15.25 -11.22
C ALA A 229 -6.96 -14.91 -11.90
N ASN A 230 -7.74 -14.00 -11.29
CA ASN A 230 -9.03 -13.56 -11.84
C ASN A 230 -8.88 -12.90 -13.23
N VAL A 231 -7.87 -12.03 -13.40
CA VAL A 231 -7.58 -11.41 -14.72
C VAL A 231 -7.22 -12.46 -15.78
N LYS A 232 -6.52 -13.53 -15.40
CA LYS A 232 -6.19 -14.63 -16.32
C LYS A 232 -7.41 -15.48 -16.69
N GLU A 233 -8.39 -15.60 -15.82
CA GLU A 233 -9.65 -16.29 -16.09
C GLU A 233 -10.55 -15.46 -17.01
N GLU A 234 -10.67 -14.14 -16.77
CA GLU A 234 -11.42 -13.23 -17.63
C GLU A 234 -10.83 -13.17 -19.06
N THR A 235 -9.51 -13.11 -19.19
CA THR A 235 -8.86 -13.13 -20.52
C THR A 235 -8.98 -14.47 -21.22
N LYS A 236 -9.25 -15.57 -20.52
CA LYS A 236 -9.54 -16.89 -21.14
C LYS A 236 -11.01 -17.03 -21.55
N SER A 237 -11.92 -16.32 -20.88
CA SER A 237 -13.34 -16.34 -21.25
C SER A 237 -13.70 -15.43 -22.43
N ASP A 238 -12.86 -14.40 -22.67
CA ASP A 238 -13.00 -13.48 -23.83
C ASP A 238 -12.17 -13.88 -25.05
N ALA A 239 -11.53 -15.05 -25.06
CA ALA A 239 -10.99 -15.60 -26.29
C ALA A 239 -12.19 -16.01 -27.16
N PRO A 240 -12.38 -15.38 -28.36
CA PRO A 240 -13.45 -15.80 -29.23
C PRO A 240 -13.27 -17.28 -29.52
N ALA A 241 -14.34 -18.03 -29.30
CA ALA A 241 -14.39 -19.47 -29.61
C ALA A 241 -13.80 -19.65 -31.00
N ALA A 242 -12.72 -20.42 -31.10
CA ALA A 242 -12.16 -20.82 -32.36
C ALA A 242 -13.29 -21.35 -33.22
N VAL A 243 -13.57 -20.68 -34.30
CA VAL A 243 -14.53 -21.12 -35.32
C VAL A 243 -13.96 -22.43 -35.82
N ALA A 244 -14.59 -23.50 -35.39
CA ALA A 244 -14.28 -24.84 -35.90
C ALA A 244 -14.75 -24.95 -37.35
N ALA A 245 -13.84 -25.38 -38.17
CA ALA A 245 -14.05 -26.10 -39.40
C ALA A 245 -14.85 -25.46 -40.53
N GLY A 246 -14.13 -24.96 -41.54
CA GLY A 246 -14.36 -25.46 -42.88
C GLY A 246 -15.52 -24.86 -43.65
N GLU A 247 -15.43 -23.58 -43.97
CA GLU A 247 -15.95 -23.19 -45.31
C GLU A 247 -14.79 -23.26 -46.33
N PRO A 248 -15.03 -23.90 -47.48
CA PRO A 248 -13.98 -23.95 -48.54
C PRO A 248 -13.71 -22.53 -49.01
N LEU A 249 -12.43 -22.14 -49.00
CA LEU A 249 -11.94 -20.88 -49.54
C LEU A 249 -12.52 -20.64 -50.95
N ALA A 250 -13.09 -19.49 -51.18
CA ALA A 250 -13.59 -19.10 -52.49
C ALA A 250 -12.46 -19.12 -53.55
N ASP A 251 -12.77 -19.48 -54.79
CA ASP A 251 -11.77 -19.71 -55.82
C ASP A 251 -10.85 -18.50 -56.08
N TRP A 252 -11.30 -17.29 -55.83
CA TRP A 252 -10.49 -16.06 -55.90
C TRP A 252 -9.44 -15.94 -54.76
N GLU A 253 -9.67 -16.54 -53.61
CA GLU A 253 -8.70 -16.56 -52.48
C GLU A 253 -7.57 -17.57 -52.75
N LYS A 254 -7.83 -18.62 -53.52
CA LYS A 254 -6.82 -19.59 -53.94
C LYS A 254 -5.87 -19.00 -54.96
N GLU A 255 -6.36 -18.13 -55.88
CA GLU A 255 -5.53 -17.44 -56.87
C GLU A 255 -4.58 -16.43 -56.25
N ILE A 256 -4.91 -15.80 -55.13
CA ILE A 256 -4.03 -14.89 -54.43
C ILE A 256 -2.89 -15.63 -53.72
N LEU A 257 -3.14 -16.84 -53.25
CA LEU A 257 -2.16 -17.68 -52.57
C LEU A 257 -1.16 -18.37 -53.48
N ASP A 258 -1.53 -18.61 -54.77
CA ASP A 258 -0.68 -19.27 -55.77
C ASP A 258 0.25 -18.32 -56.54
N GLY A 259 0.30 -17.02 -56.22
CA GLY A 259 1.38 -16.09 -56.61
C GLY A 259 1.53 -15.80 -58.09
N SER A 260 0.50 -15.97 -58.94
CA SER A 260 0.54 -15.56 -60.35
C SER A 260 0.05 -14.11 -60.51
N ALA A 261 0.98 -13.17 -60.44
CA ALA A 261 0.73 -11.79 -60.85
C ALA A 261 0.58 -11.71 -62.38
N PRO A 262 -0.48 -11.08 -62.93
CA PRO A 262 -0.55 -10.82 -64.38
C PRO A 262 0.43 -9.70 -64.72
N ALA A 263 1.21 -9.97 -65.81
CA ALA A 263 2.16 -9.05 -66.41
C ALA A 263 1.46 -7.76 -66.87
N ALA A 264 2.02 -6.61 -66.49
CA ALA A 264 1.62 -5.31 -67.01
C ALA A 264 1.99 -5.17 -68.53
N THR A 265 1.00 -5.06 -69.37
CA THR A 265 1.11 -4.60 -70.70
C THR A 265 1.15 -3.08 -70.72
N THR A 266 2.26 -2.51 -71.15
CA THR A 266 2.39 -1.12 -71.59
C THR A 266 1.73 -0.89 -72.93
N PRO A 267 0.95 0.18 -73.15
CA PRO A 267 0.64 0.63 -74.53
C PRO A 267 1.68 1.69 -74.99
N GLU A 268 2.32 1.41 -76.11
CA GLU A 268 2.92 2.41 -77.00
C GLU A 268 1.82 3.25 -77.69
N ALA A 269 2.02 4.53 -77.73
CA ALA A 269 1.88 5.55 -78.75
C ALA A 269 1.50 6.90 -78.17
#